data_a9c5582ac15f91b8d8384a339b6024f5
#
_entry.id   a9c5582ac15f91b8d8384a339b6024f5
#
_cell.length_a   1.000
_cell.length_b   1.000
_cell.length_c   1.000
_cell.angle_alpha   90.00
_cell.angle_beta   90.00
_cell.angle_gamma   90.00
#
_symmetry.space_group_name_H-M   'P 1'
#
loop_
_entity.id
_entity.type
_entity.pdbx_description
1 polymer ?
#
loop_
_entity_poly.entity_id
_entity_poly.type
_entity_poly.pdbx_seq_one_letter_code
_entity_poly.pdbx_strand_id
1 'polypeptide(L)'
;MNIEPIAVFHSPFHSKFGIPKQSGLVATLKGEIVFMPEYRHAHALRGLEAFDYLWLIWGFSANRHAASSLMVRPPRLGGNEKVGVFASRSPFRPNALGLSSVRIETIDWETKRGPVIHVLGADLMDGTPIYDIKPYITYADSHADARSGFVDEHQWTRLEVIISQEAFDFLLSKGLDAARIDELKQVLEEDPRPQYQDNPDKIYGMPFAGIDVHFYVNGKRLTVLAQ
;
A
#
# COMPACT_ATOMS: atom_id res chain seq x y z
N MET A 1 -3.68 -26.30 9.42
CA MET A 1 -3.20 -25.28 10.37
C MET A 1 -4.12 -24.08 10.17
N ASN A 2 -4.82 -23.61 11.20
CA ASN A 2 -5.54 -22.33 11.15
C ASN A 2 -4.61 -21.24 11.64
N ILE A 3 -4.56 -20.13 10.93
CA ILE A 3 -3.87 -18.90 11.37
C ILE A 3 -4.94 -17.84 11.63
N GLU A 4 -4.82 -17.14 12.74
CA GLU A 4 -5.74 -16.08 13.14
C GLU A 4 -5.02 -14.72 13.11
N PRO A 5 -5.73 -13.63 12.79
CA PRO A 5 -5.13 -12.31 12.81
C PRO A 5 -4.67 -11.92 14.21
N ILE A 6 -3.44 -11.42 14.32
CA ILE A 6 -2.91 -10.81 15.56
C ILE A 6 -3.19 -9.32 15.64
N ALA A 7 -3.42 -8.67 14.49
CA ALA A 7 -3.66 -7.23 14.37
C ALA A 7 -4.49 -6.91 13.12
N VAL A 8 -4.99 -5.68 13.09
CA VAL A 8 -5.62 -5.06 11.91
C VAL A 8 -4.79 -3.88 11.48
N PHE A 9 -4.60 -3.74 10.17
CA PHE A 9 -3.94 -2.58 9.58
C PHE A 9 -4.95 -1.47 9.29
N HIS A 10 -4.59 -0.23 9.60
CA HIS A 10 -5.36 0.96 9.23
C HIS A 10 -4.58 1.85 8.27
N SER A 11 -5.23 2.29 7.22
CA SER A 11 -4.64 3.11 6.16
C SER A 11 -5.66 4.11 5.58
N PRO A 12 -5.23 5.10 4.78
CA PRO A 12 -6.13 6.01 4.11
C PRO A 12 -6.94 5.37 2.96
N PHE A 13 -6.71 4.08 2.63
CA PHE A 13 -7.35 3.40 1.50
C PHE A 13 -8.47 2.47 1.96
N HIS A 14 -9.71 2.85 1.70
CA HIS A 14 -10.89 2.00 1.96
C HIS A 14 -11.27 1.12 0.74
N SER A 15 -10.57 1.25 -0.36
CA SER A 15 -10.73 0.43 -1.58
C SER A 15 -9.38 0.06 -2.17
N LYS A 16 -9.37 -0.91 -3.11
CA LYS A 16 -8.13 -1.32 -3.80
C LYS A 16 -7.57 -0.27 -4.74
N PHE A 17 -8.39 0.70 -5.18
CA PHE A 17 -7.99 1.71 -6.12
C PHE A 17 -7.11 2.76 -5.42
N GLY A 18 -5.94 2.99 -5.97
CA GLY A 18 -4.95 3.94 -5.41
C GLY A 18 -3.91 3.32 -4.48
N ILE A 19 -4.10 2.10 -3.97
CA ILE A 19 -3.08 1.45 -3.14
C ILE A 19 -1.78 1.28 -3.94
N PRO A 20 -0.62 1.71 -3.39
CA PRO A 20 0.67 1.46 -4.03
C PRO A 20 0.88 -0.01 -4.34
N LYS A 21 1.45 -0.32 -5.51
CA LYS A 21 1.60 -1.71 -6.00
C LYS A 21 2.60 -2.53 -5.19
N GLN A 22 3.47 -1.89 -4.43
CA GLN A 22 4.45 -2.50 -3.52
C GLN A 22 4.70 -1.56 -2.35
N SER A 23 5.08 -2.13 -1.20
CA SER A 23 5.58 -1.35 -0.06
C SER A 23 6.83 -0.55 -0.44
N GLY A 24 7.00 0.62 0.17
CA GLY A 24 8.13 1.51 -0.03
C GLY A 24 8.06 2.41 -1.28
N LEU A 25 7.12 2.21 -2.22
CA LEU A 25 6.96 3.09 -3.38
C LEU A 25 6.55 4.51 -2.97
N VAL A 26 5.68 4.63 -1.98
CA VAL A 26 5.29 5.90 -1.35
C VAL A 26 5.80 5.87 0.08
N ALA A 27 7.05 6.30 0.26
CA ALA A 27 7.78 6.13 1.51
C ALA A 27 7.20 6.91 2.70
N THR A 28 6.42 7.95 2.45
CA THR A 28 5.79 8.80 3.49
C THR A 28 4.41 8.33 3.90
N LEU A 29 3.81 7.38 3.17
CA LEU A 29 2.44 6.93 3.38
C LEU A 29 2.26 6.30 4.76
N LYS A 30 1.45 6.95 5.60
CA LYS A 30 1.21 6.55 6.99
C LYS A 30 0.18 5.44 7.10
N GLY A 31 0.44 4.51 8.03
CA GLY A 31 -0.49 3.48 8.46
C GLY A 31 -0.29 3.09 9.92
N GLU A 32 -1.25 2.38 10.47
CA GLU A 32 -1.23 1.92 11.86
C GLU A 32 -1.46 0.41 11.94
N ILE A 33 -0.72 -0.26 12.82
CA ILE A 33 -0.95 -1.65 13.20
C ILE A 33 -1.59 -1.64 14.59
N VAL A 34 -2.84 -2.07 14.68
CA VAL A 34 -3.62 -2.13 15.91
C VAL A 34 -3.86 -3.59 16.26
N PHE A 35 -3.30 -4.02 17.39
CA PHE A 35 -3.38 -5.42 17.81
C PHE A 35 -4.80 -5.84 18.22
N MET A 36 -5.11 -7.11 18.03
CA MET A 36 -6.32 -7.74 18.58
C MET A 36 -6.23 -7.75 20.13
N PRO A 37 -7.36 -7.75 20.84
CA PRO A 37 -7.37 -7.64 22.32
C PRO A 37 -6.42 -8.59 23.03
N GLU A 38 -6.31 -9.82 22.54
CA GLU A 38 -5.48 -10.90 23.12
C GLU A 38 -3.98 -10.62 23.01
N TYR A 39 -3.58 -9.73 22.08
CA TYR A 39 -2.18 -9.42 21.77
C TYR A 39 -1.76 -8.00 22.15
N ARG A 40 -2.64 -7.22 22.83
CA ARG A 40 -2.41 -5.82 23.24
C ARG A 40 -1.51 -5.69 24.46
N HIS A 41 -0.38 -6.38 24.45
CA HIS A 41 0.52 -6.42 25.58
C HIS A 41 1.89 -5.80 25.22
N ALA A 42 2.29 -4.73 25.91
CA ALA A 42 3.55 -4.04 25.67
C ALA A 42 4.78 -4.97 25.74
N HIS A 43 4.73 -6.02 26.57
CA HIS A 43 5.84 -6.97 26.68
C HIS A 43 6.06 -7.80 25.40
N ALA A 44 5.02 -7.98 24.55
CA ALA A 44 5.16 -8.68 23.27
C ALA A 44 5.95 -7.87 22.23
N LEU A 45 6.01 -6.55 22.42
CA LEU A 45 6.70 -5.60 21.53
C LEU A 45 8.05 -5.13 22.08
N ARG A 46 8.44 -5.62 23.28
CA ARG A 46 9.70 -5.20 23.92
C ARG A 46 10.89 -5.46 23.03
N GLY A 47 11.69 -4.42 22.77
CA GLY A 47 12.86 -4.46 21.92
C GLY A 47 12.60 -4.13 20.44
N LEU A 48 11.32 -3.97 20.04
CA LEU A 48 10.97 -3.65 18.66
C LEU A 48 11.39 -2.23 18.27
N GLU A 49 11.51 -1.33 19.24
CA GLU A 49 12.00 0.04 19.10
C GLU A 49 13.45 0.15 18.61
N ALA A 50 14.20 -0.95 18.67
CA ALA A 50 15.57 -1.02 18.15
C ALA A 50 15.66 -1.33 16.65
N PHE A 51 14.53 -1.56 15.98
CA PHE A 51 14.47 -1.90 14.56
C PHE A 51 13.82 -0.78 13.75
N ASP A 52 14.33 -0.53 12.56
CA ASP A 52 13.78 0.48 11.64
C ASP A 52 12.66 -0.07 10.77
N TYR A 53 12.65 -1.36 10.47
CA TYR A 53 11.70 -2.00 9.56
C TYR A 53 11.10 -3.30 10.12
N LEU A 54 9.88 -3.57 9.67
CA LEU A 54 9.14 -4.80 9.93
C LEU A 54 8.78 -5.51 8.63
N TRP A 55 8.77 -6.84 8.68
CA TRP A 55 7.98 -7.67 7.79
C TRP A 55 6.56 -7.81 8.33
N LEU A 56 5.57 -7.56 7.48
CA LEU A 56 4.17 -7.85 7.73
C LEU A 56 3.75 -9.07 6.92
N ILE A 57 3.21 -10.09 7.58
CA ILE A 57 2.53 -11.23 6.95
C ILE A 57 1.04 -10.96 7.10
N TRP A 58 0.33 -10.78 5.98
CA TRP A 58 -1.04 -10.29 5.97
C TRP A 58 -1.91 -10.99 4.94
N GLY A 59 -3.23 -10.80 5.00
CA GLY A 59 -4.20 -11.44 4.12
C GLY A 59 -4.82 -10.50 3.10
N PHE A 60 -4.95 -10.96 1.84
CA PHE A 60 -5.68 -10.24 0.80
C PHE A 60 -7.20 -10.32 1.03
N SER A 61 -7.70 -9.66 2.10
CA SER A 61 -9.10 -9.71 2.57
C SER A 61 -10.13 -9.23 1.53
N ALA A 62 -9.72 -8.31 0.65
CA ALA A 62 -10.60 -7.78 -0.39
C ALA A 62 -10.71 -8.67 -1.64
N ASN A 63 -10.01 -9.80 -1.72
CA ASN A 63 -10.11 -10.76 -2.81
C ASN A 63 -11.01 -11.92 -2.41
N ARG A 64 -12.32 -11.78 -2.71
CA ARG A 64 -13.37 -12.77 -2.34
C ARG A 64 -13.28 -14.10 -3.09
N HIS A 65 -12.50 -14.19 -4.16
CA HIS A 65 -12.39 -15.40 -4.97
C HIS A 65 -10.98 -15.97 -4.85
N ALA A 66 -10.91 -17.22 -4.43
CA ALA A 66 -9.68 -18.00 -4.52
C ALA A 66 -9.18 -18.04 -5.97
N ALA A 67 -7.89 -18.20 -6.16
CA ALA A 67 -7.31 -18.29 -7.49
C ALA A 67 -7.95 -19.45 -8.27
N SER A 68 -8.70 -19.12 -9.31
CA SER A 68 -9.25 -20.10 -10.26
C SER A 68 -8.18 -20.56 -11.27
N SER A 69 -7.03 -19.90 -11.31
CA SER A 69 -5.92 -20.16 -12.22
C SER A 69 -4.58 -19.94 -11.52
N LEU A 70 -3.63 -20.82 -11.79
CA LEU A 70 -2.24 -20.64 -11.35
C LEU A 70 -1.42 -19.73 -12.29
N MET A 71 -2.07 -19.13 -13.29
CA MET A 71 -1.51 -18.14 -14.20
C MET A 71 -2.16 -16.78 -13.98
N VAL A 72 -1.34 -15.74 -13.93
CA VAL A 72 -1.75 -14.35 -13.74
C VAL A 72 -1.19 -13.45 -14.83
N ARG A 73 -1.77 -12.25 -14.98
CA ARG A 73 -1.31 -11.20 -15.90
C ARG A 73 -0.82 -10.01 -15.08
N PRO A 74 0.50 -9.90 -14.82
CA PRO A 74 1.03 -8.76 -14.10
C PRO A 74 0.81 -7.45 -14.88
N PRO A 75 0.36 -6.37 -14.25
CA PRO A 75 0.18 -5.08 -14.92
C PRO A 75 1.46 -4.55 -15.59
N ARG A 76 2.63 -4.80 -15.01
CA ARG A 76 3.92 -4.38 -15.58
C ARG A 76 4.25 -5.04 -16.93
N LEU A 77 3.65 -6.18 -17.25
CA LEU A 77 3.73 -6.84 -18.55
C LEU A 77 2.62 -6.39 -19.52
N GLY A 78 2.06 -5.21 -19.32
CA GLY A 78 0.97 -4.67 -20.17
C GLY A 78 -0.35 -5.45 -20.07
N GLY A 79 -0.47 -6.40 -19.13
CA GLY A 79 -1.68 -7.20 -18.92
C GLY A 79 -1.93 -8.28 -19.99
N ASN A 80 -1.08 -8.42 -21.01
CA ASN A 80 -1.23 -9.38 -22.12
C ASN A 80 -0.46 -10.68 -21.86
N GLU A 81 0.70 -10.59 -21.23
CA GLU A 81 1.52 -11.75 -20.92
C GLU A 81 1.10 -12.43 -19.62
N LYS A 82 1.16 -13.76 -19.61
CA LYS A 82 0.85 -14.56 -18.44
C LYS A 82 2.12 -15.12 -17.83
N VAL A 83 2.19 -15.05 -16.51
CA VAL A 83 3.25 -15.71 -15.72
C VAL A 83 2.62 -16.62 -14.67
N GLY A 84 3.37 -17.59 -14.15
CA GLY A 84 2.95 -18.39 -13.02
C GLY A 84 2.70 -17.51 -11.79
N VAL A 85 1.68 -17.81 -10.99
CA VAL A 85 1.32 -17.02 -9.79
C VAL A 85 2.49 -16.91 -8.81
N PHE A 86 3.33 -17.96 -8.71
CA PHE A 86 4.49 -17.98 -7.84
C PHE A 86 5.69 -17.17 -8.37
N ALA A 87 5.69 -16.83 -9.66
CA ALA A 87 6.63 -15.88 -10.26
C ALA A 87 6.14 -14.42 -10.18
N SER A 88 5.14 -14.15 -9.35
CA SER A 88 4.53 -12.84 -9.19
C SER A 88 4.15 -12.55 -7.73
N ARG A 89 3.83 -11.29 -7.43
CA ARG A 89 3.24 -10.86 -6.15
C ARG A 89 1.73 -10.62 -6.26
N SER A 90 1.07 -11.31 -7.21
CA SER A 90 -0.37 -11.21 -7.42
C SER A 90 -1.17 -11.62 -6.17
N PRO A 91 -2.26 -10.92 -5.85
CA PRO A 91 -3.17 -11.30 -4.76
C PRO A 91 -3.97 -12.58 -5.04
N PHE A 92 -4.03 -13.04 -6.30
CA PHE A 92 -4.75 -14.26 -6.71
C PHE A 92 -3.88 -15.50 -6.45
N ARG A 93 -3.53 -15.72 -5.18
CA ARG A 93 -2.68 -16.81 -4.69
C ARG A 93 -3.53 -17.85 -3.94
N PRO A 94 -3.08 -19.13 -3.89
CA PRO A 94 -3.84 -20.18 -3.19
C PRO A 94 -4.18 -19.85 -1.73
N ASN A 95 -3.22 -19.28 -0.97
CA ASN A 95 -3.42 -18.93 0.44
C ASN A 95 -3.74 -17.45 0.66
N ALA A 96 -3.83 -16.64 -0.41
CA ALA A 96 -4.13 -15.20 -0.36
C ALA A 96 -3.27 -14.43 0.68
N LEU A 97 -2.01 -14.82 0.89
CA LEU A 97 -1.08 -14.17 1.81
C LEU A 97 -0.23 -13.13 1.08
N GLY A 98 -0.06 -11.98 1.71
CA GLY A 98 0.86 -10.91 1.34
C GLY A 98 2.05 -10.85 2.29
N LEU A 99 3.14 -10.28 1.81
CA LEU A 99 4.35 -9.99 2.57
C LEU A 99 4.85 -8.60 2.17
N SER A 100 4.96 -7.70 3.14
CA SER A 100 5.40 -6.32 2.92
C SER A 100 6.42 -5.90 3.97
N SER A 101 7.51 -5.26 3.54
CA SER A 101 8.42 -4.58 4.45
C SER A 101 7.97 -3.14 4.63
N VAL A 102 7.79 -2.69 5.87
CA VAL A 102 7.36 -1.34 6.21
C VAL A 102 8.31 -0.71 7.22
N ARG A 103 8.48 0.61 7.14
CA ARG A 103 9.32 1.34 8.10
C ARG A 103 8.53 1.61 9.38
N ILE A 104 9.14 1.41 10.55
CA ILE A 104 8.58 1.85 11.82
C ILE A 104 8.77 3.38 11.91
N GLU A 105 7.68 4.13 12.08
CA GLU A 105 7.72 5.56 12.37
C GLU A 105 7.86 5.79 13.87
N THR A 106 6.96 5.18 14.64
CA THR A 106 6.95 5.23 16.11
C THR A 106 6.07 4.12 16.70
N ILE A 107 6.27 3.83 17.97
CA ILE A 107 5.38 2.95 18.75
C ILE A 107 4.75 3.78 19.85
N ASP A 108 3.42 3.92 19.81
CA ASP A 108 2.66 4.53 20.88
C ASP A 108 2.25 3.44 21.89
N TRP A 109 2.90 3.44 23.05
CA TRP A 109 2.76 2.40 24.05
C TRP A 109 1.49 2.48 24.87
N GLU A 110 0.92 3.70 25.04
CA GLU A 110 -0.16 3.98 25.96
C GLU A 110 -1.39 4.56 25.27
N THR A 111 -2.02 3.77 24.40
CA THR A 111 -3.30 4.16 23.79
C THR A 111 -4.47 3.41 24.43
N LYS A 112 -5.69 3.90 24.24
CA LYS A 112 -6.92 3.18 24.62
C LYS A 112 -7.08 1.83 23.91
N ARG A 113 -6.34 1.64 22.80
CA ARG A 113 -6.31 0.42 21.99
C ARG A 113 -5.15 -0.50 22.35
N GLY A 114 -4.42 -0.22 23.45
CA GLY A 114 -3.12 -0.84 23.76
C GLY A 114 -1.98 -0.23 22.93
N PRO A 115 -0.79 -0.87 22.86
CA PRO A 115 0.28 -0.36 22.01
C PRO A 115 -0.12 -0.38 20.54
N VAL A 116 0.21 0.70 19.82
CA VAL A 116 -0.02 0.88 18.38
C VAL A 116 1.31 1.14 17.70
N ILE A 117 1.59 0.42 16.60
CA ILE A 117 2.77 0.68 15.78
C ILE A 117 2.36 1.56 14.61
N HIS A 118 2.93 2.76 14.53
CA HIS A 118 2.80 3.63 13.36
C HIS A 118 3.90 3.29 12.36
N VAL A 119 3.51 3.08 11.12
CA VAL A 119 4.43 2.67 10.05
C VAL A 119 4.30 3.56 8.82
N LEU A 120 5.36 3.55 8.01
CA LEU A 120 5.45 4.27 6.75
C LEU A 120 5.65 3.30 5.58
N GLY A 121 5.11 3.67 4.42
CA GLY A 121 5.37 3.00 3.16
C GLY A 121 4.60 1.69 2.95
N ALA A 122 3.51 1.47 3.66
CA ALA A 122 2.70 0.27 3.49
C ALA A 122 1.86 0.30 2.20
N ASP A 123 1.61 -0.90 1.64
CA ASP A 123 0.78 -1.15 0.46
C ASP A 123 -0.49 -1.94 0.81
N LEU A 124 -1.09 -1.64 1.97
CA LEU A 124 -2.21 -2.36 2.53
C LEU A 124 -3.48 -1.48 2.57
N MET A 125 -4.61 -2.13 2.33
CA MET A 125 -5.93 -1.52 2.49
C MET A 125 -6.31 -1.41 3.97
N ASP A 126 -7.15 -0.43 4.30
CA ASP A 126 -7.77 -0.34 5.63
C ASP A 126 -8.55 -1.62 5.99
N GLY A 127 -8.44 -2.05 7.24
CA GLY A 127 -9.06 -3.29 7.71
C GLY A 127 -8.33 -4.58 7.28
N THR A 128 -7.13 -4.50 6.71
CA THR A 128 -6.35 -5.69 6.33
C THR A 128 -5.89 -6.47 7.58
N PRO A 129 -6.18 -7.80 7.65
CA PRO A 129 -5.72 -8.63 8.75
C PRO A 129 -4.21 -8.88 8.67
N ILE A 130 -3.52 -8.67 9.77
CA ILE A 130 -2.11 -9.02 9.97
C ILE A 130 -2.04 -10.32 10.76
N TYR A 131 -1.34 -11.31 10.22
CA TYR A 131 -1.19 -12.63 10.83
C TYR A 131 0.09 -12.79 11.63
N ASP A 132 1.15 -12.07 11.24
CA ASP A 132 2.43 -12.06 11.95
C ASP A 132 3.23 -10.80 11.61
N ILE A 133 4.11 -10.40 12.51
CA ILE A 133 5.11 -9.36 12.30
C ILE A 133 6.48 -9.89 12.71
N LYS A 134 7.52 -9.53 11.96
CA LYS A 134 8.90 -9.86 12.26
C LYS A 134 9.79 -8.65 12.05
N PRO A 135 10.83 -8.45 12.84
CA PRO A 135 11.82 -7.42 12.57
C PRO A 135 12.56 -7.74 11.25
N TYR A 136 12.83 -6.70 10.46
CA TYR A 136 13.70 -6.80 9.29
C TYR A 136 15.16 -6.81 9.74
N ILE A 137 15.93 -7.75 9.22
CA ILE A 137 17.34 -7.94 9.58
C ILE A 137 18.19 -7.84 8.31
N THR A 138 18.94 -6.75 8.16
CA THR A 138 19.64 -6.41 6.92
C THR A 138 20.51 -7.52 6.35
N TYR A 139 21.32 -8.20 7.18
CA TYR A 139 22.23 -9.24 6.69
C TYR A 139 21.50 -10.51 6.18
N ALA A 140 20.27 -10.74 6.65
CA ALA A 140 19.48 -11.92 6.29
C ALA A 140 18.44 -11.60 5.19
N ASP A 141 17.91 -10.38 5.18
CA ASP A 141 16.75 -10.02 4.36
C ASP A 141 17.14 -9.23 3.09
N SER A 142 18.35 -8.63 3.05
CA SER A 142 18.79 -7.83 1.92
C SER A 142 19.66 -8.62 0.95
N HIS A 143 19.25 -8.66 -0.33
CA HIS A 143 20.00 -9.25 -1.44
C HIS A 143 20.09 -8.22 -2.57
N ALA A 144 21.00 -7.24 -2.42
CA ALA A 144 21.10 -6.10 -3.34
C ALA A 144 21.39 -6.52 -4.80
N ASP A 145 22.09 -7.64 -5.00
CA ASP A 145 22.48 -8.16 -6.32
C ASP A 145 21.46 -9.14 -6.92
N ALA A 146 20.32 -9.34 -6.26
CA ALA A 146 19.30 -10.27 -6.72
C ALA A 146 18.63 -9.76 -8.01
N ARG A 147 18.49 -10.64 -9.00
CA ARG A 147 17.71 -10.36 -10.21
C ARG A 147 16.22 -10.35 -9.88
N SER A 148 15.47 -9.39 -10.43
CA SER A 148 14.02 -9.22 -10.17
C SER A 148 13.14 -9.71 -11.35
N GLY A 149 13.70 -10.51 -12.25
CA GLY A 149 12.98 -11.07 -13.39
C GLY A 149 12.41 -10.00 -14.32
N PHE A 150 11.15 -10.15 -14.75
CA PHE A 150 10.49 -9.20 -15.67
C PHE A 150 10.39 -7.76 -15.11
N VAL A 151 10.60 -7.55 -13.82
CA VAL A 151 10.58 -6.21 -13.22
C VAL A 151 11.79 -5.39 -13.65
N ASP A 152 12.96 -6.04 -13.87
CA ASP A 152 14.19 -5.38 -14.32
C ASP A 152 14.09 -4.91 -15.78
N GLU A 153 13.27 -5.61 -16.59
CA GLU A 153 13.10 -5.33 -18.01
C GLU A 153 12.09 -4.21 -18.30
N HIS A 154 11.25 -3.86 -17.31
CA HIS A 154 10.15 -2.91 -17.46
C HIS A 154 10.30 -1.74 -16.50
N GLN A 155 10.81 -0.62 -17.01
CA GLN A 155 10.92 0.60 -16.22
C GLN A 155 9.53 1.17 -15.91
N TRP A 156 9.29 1.44 -14.63
CA TRP A 156 8.11 2.17 -14.17
C TRP A 156 8.37 3.67 -14.26
N THR A 157 7.53 4.39 -14.99
CA THR A 157 7.62 5.85 -15.09
C THR A 157 6.55 6.47 -14.19
N ARG A 158 6.94 7.36 -13.30
CA ARG A 158 6.03 8.15 -12.50
C ARG A 158 5.35 9.23 -13.34
N LEU A 159 4.12 9.58 -12.97
CA LEU A 159 3.41 10.71 -13.55
C LEU A 159 3.87 12.03 -12.92
N GLU A 160 3.80 13.10 -13.70
CA GLU A 160 3.87 14.47 -13.19
C GLU A 160 2.50 14.81 -12.62
N VAL A 161 2.40 15.04 -11.30
CA VAL A 161 1.13 15.35 -10.63
C VAL A 161 1.01 16.86 -10.42
N ILE A 162 -0.06 17.43 -10.95
CA ILE A 162 -0.41 18.85 -10.81
C ILE A 162 -1.58 18.98 -9.82
N ILE A 163 -1.35 19.70 -8.74
CA ILE A 163 -2.37 20.14 -7.79
C ILE A 163 -2.34 21.67 -7.83
N SER A 164 -3.35 22.29 -8.47
CA SER A 164 -3.47 23.75 -8.50
C SER A 164 -3.73 24.30 -7.11
N GLN A 165 -3.55 25.61 -6.90
CA GLN A 165 -3.87 26.22 -5.61
C GLN A 165 -5.34 26.02 -5.24
N GLU A 166 -6.24 26.12 -6.20
CA GLU A 166 -7.67 25.84 -6.00
C GLU A 166 -7.95 24.42 -5.54
N ALA A 167 -7.32 23.42 -6.19
CA ALA A 167 -7.45 22.01 -5.79
C ALA A 167 -6.82 21.75 -4.41
N PHE A 168 -5.69 22.40 -4.10
CA PHE A 168 -5.06 22.32 -2.79
C PHE A 168 -5.97 22.87 -1.69
N ASP A 169 -6.52 24.06 -1.88
CA ASP A 169 -7.43 24.71 -0.93
C ASP A 169 -8.72 23.90 -0.76
N PHE A 170 -9.22 23.30 -1.85
CA PHE A 170 -10.36 22.37 -1.81
C PHE A 170 -10.05 21.16 -0.92
N LEU A 171 -8.91 20.48 -1.10
CA LEU A 171 -8.51 19.32 -0.31
C LEU A 171 -8.34 19.68 1.17
N LEU A 172 -7.75 20.85 1.48
CA LEU A 172 -7.69 21.37 2.85
C LEU A 172 -9.09 21.57 3.44
N SER A 173 -10.04 22.12 2.68
CA SER A 173 -11.41 22.35 3.13
C SER A 173 -12.18 21.05 3.43
N LYS A 174 -11.76 19.93 2.82
CA LYS A 174 -12.31 18.60 3.06
C LYS A 174 -11.66 17.88 4.25
N GLY A 175 -10.66 18.49 4.89
CA GLY A 175 -10.04 17.98 6.11
C GLY A 175 -8.69 17.27 5.93
N LEU A 176 -8.11 17.27 4.73
CA LEU A 176 -6.71 16.89 4.57
C LEU A 176 -5.81 18.02 5.07
N ASP A 177 -4.73 17.69 5.75
CA ASP A 177 -3.63 18.62 6.00
C ASP A 177 -2.58 18.57 4.87
N ALA A 178 -1.61 19.47 4.90
CA ALA A 178 -0.58 19.57 3.87
C ALA A 178 0.25 18.28 3.72
N ALA A 179 0.50 17.57 4.82
CA ALA A 179 1.25 16.31 4.82
C ALA A 179 0.46 15.21 4.12
N ARG A 180 -0.85 15.11 4.37
CA ARG A 180 -1.75 14.16 3.68
C ARG A 180 -1.91 14.49 2.20
N ILE A 181 -1.90 15.77 1.81
CA ILE A 181 -1.92 16.18 0.40
C ILE A 181 -0.61 15.79 -0.29
N ASP A 182 0.53 15.88 0.39
CA ASP A 182 1.81 15.41 -0.16
C ASP A 182 1.84 13.88 -0.31
N GLU A 183 1.33 13.11 0.66
CA GLU A 183 1.15 11.66 0.54
C GLU A 183 0.24 11.31 -0.65
N LEU A 184 -0.91 11.99 -0.80
CA LEU A 184 -1.81 11.83 -1.94
C LEU A 184 -1.09 12.08 -3.26
N LYS A 185 -0.30 13.15 -3.35
CA LYS A 185 0.49 13.48 -4.55
C LYS A 185 1.43 12.34 -4.93
N GLN A 186 2.19 11.81 -3.97
CA GLN A 186 3.10 10.69 -4.19
C GLN A 186 2.35 9.41 -4.62
N VAL A 187 1.17 9.14 -4.06
CA VAL A 187 0.29 8.04 -4.49
C VAL A 187 -0.13 8.20 -5.95
N LEU A 188 -0.53 9.41 -6.34
CA LEU A 188 -0.96 9.70 -7.71
C LEU A 188 0.21 9.64 -8.72
N GLU A 189 1.44 9.96 -8.31
CA GLU A 189 2.65 9.79 -9.12
C GLU A 189 2.87 8.34 -9.56
N GLU A 190 2.41 7.35 -8.77
CA GLU A 190 2.53 5.92 -9.07
C GLU A 190 1.47 5.40 -10.07
N ASP A 191 0.71 6.28 -10.70
CA ASP A 191 -0.35 5.98 -11.66
C ASP A 191 -1.35 4.91 -11.16
N PRO A 192 -2.38 5.33 -10.40
CA PRO A 192 -3.35 4.40 -9.84
C PRO A 192 -4.27 3.76 -10.89
N ARG A 193 -4.28 4.26 -12.13
CA ARG A 193 -5.16 3.74 -13.19
C ARG A 193 -4.86 2.30 -13.56
N PRO A 194 -5.85 1.53 -14.02
CA PRO A 194 -5.61 0.30 -14.74
C PRO A 194 -4.80 0.58 -16.02
N GLN A 195 -3.70 -0.13 -16.26
CA GLN A 195 -2.76 0.13 -17.37
C GLN A 195 -3.37 0.04 -18.78
N TYR A 196 -4.53 -0.61 -18.94
CA TYR A 196 -5.26 -0.71 -20.20
C TYR A 196 -6.18 0.50 -20.46
N GLN A 197 -6.24 1.47 -19.53
CA GLN A 197 -7.08 2.68 -19.67
C GLN A 197 -6.20 3.89 -19.99
N ASP A 198 -6.20 4.27 -21.25
CA ASP A 198 -5.54 5.49 -21.73
C ASP A 198 -6.56 6.37 -22.44
N ASN A 199 -7.47 6.96 -21.66
CA ASN A 199 -8.47 7.91 -22.15
C ASN A 199 -8.23 9.27 -21.47
N PRO A 200 -7.74 10.30 -22.21
CA PRO A 200 -7.40 11.60 -21.64
C PRO A 200 -8.62 12.39 -21.14
N ASP A 201 -9.82 12.08 -21.64
CA ASP A 201 -11.06 12.76 -21.26
C ASP A 201 -11.74 12.14 -20.05
N LYS A 202 -11.22 11.00 -19.56
CA LYS A 202 -11.83 10.29 -18.44
C LYS A 202 -11.42 10.89 -17.11
N ILE A 203 -12.43 11.27 -16.32
CA ILE A 203 -12.26 11.64 -14.91
C ILE A 203 -12.32 10.36 -14.06
N TYR A 204 -11.33 10.20 -13.19
CA TYR A 204 -11.24 9.11 -12.22
C TYR A 204 -11.57 9.63 -10.83
N GLY A 205 -12.32 8.86 -10.04
CA GLY A 205 -12.53 9.09 -8.62
C GLY A 205 -11.74 8.08 -7.80
N MET A 206 -11.00 8.53 -6.81
CA MET A 206 -10.19 7.70 -5.92
C MET A 206 -10.47 8.05 -4.46
N PRO A 207 -11.04 7.11 -3.68
CA PRO A 207 -11.19 7.31 -2.24
C PRO A 207 -9.82 7.34 -1.55
N PHE A 208 -9.53 8.45 -0.87
CA PHE A 208 -8.30 8.61 -0.08
C PHE A 208 -8.61 9.37 1.21
N ALA A 209 -8.27 8.80 2.37
CA ALA A 209 -8.49 9.39 3.69
C ALA A 209 -9.92 9.92 3.92
N GLY A 210 -10.94 9.19 3.42
CA GLY A 210 -12.35 9.54 3.56
C GLY A 210 -12.87 10.55 2.55
N ILE A 211 -12.06 11.00 1.58
CA ILE A 211 -12.41 11.95 0.53
C ILE A 211 -12.38 11.22 -0.82
N ASP A 212 -13.32 11.54 -1.71
CA ASP A 212 -13.26 11.11 -3.11
C ASP A 212 -12.47 12.13 -3.92
N VAL A 213 -11.25 11.77 -4.32
CA VAL A 213 -10.32 12.63 -5.06
C VAL A 213 -10.52 12.41 -6.54
N HIS A 214 -10.90 13.47 -7.26
CA HIS A 214 -11.11 13.42 -8.69
C HIS A 214 -9.87 13.91 -9.45
N PHE A 215 -9.52 13.21 -10.54
CA PHE A 215 -8.40 13.58 -11.40
C PHE A 215 -8.57 13.05 -12.81
N TYR A 216 -7.82 13.61 -13.75
CA TYR A 216 -7.67 13.08 -15.11
C TYR A 216 -6.20 12.99 -15.47
N VAL A 217 -5.88 12.18 -16.49
CA VAL A 217 -4.50 12.00 -16.95
C VAL A 217 -4.42 12.23 -18.45
N ASN A 218 -3.50 13.10 -18.84
CA ASN A 218 -3.17 13.36 -20.25
C ASN A 218 -1.67 13.12 -20.47
N GLY A 219 -1.35 12.06 -21.21
CA GLY A 219 0.01 11.60 -21.39
C GLY A 219 0.67 11.22 -20.06
N LYS A 220 1.75 11.92 -19.69
CA LYS A 220 2.46 11.70 -18.41
C LYS A 220 2.04 12.66 -17.29
N ARG A 221 1.01 13.48 -17.51
CA ARG A 221 0.56 14.48 -16.55
C ARG A 221 -0.79 14.10 -15.97
N LEU A 222 -0.87 14.04 -14.64
CA LEU A 222 -2.09 13.86 -13.87
C LEU A 222 -2.47 15.20 -13.23
N THR A 223 -3.72 15.62 -13.41
CA THR A 223 -4.25 16.86 -12.82
C THR A 223 -5.37 16.54 -11.84
N VAL A 224 -5.23 17.00 -10.60
CA VAL A 224 -6.24 16.88 -9.55
C VAL A 224 -7.28 18.01 -9.71
N LEU A 225 -8.56 17.64 -9.55
CA LEU A 225 -9.69 18.55 -9.70
C LEU A 225 -10.19 19.07 -8.34
N ALA A 226 -10.66 20.31 -8.31
CA ALA A 226 -11.29 20.94 -7.14
C ALA A 226 -12.82 20.69 -7.14
N GLN A 227 -13.24 19.39 -7.02
CA GLN A 227 -14.65 19.00 -7.02
C GLN A 227 -14.93 17.70 -6.28
#